data_f07be629c946906110330cc61f52c32d
#
_entry.id   f07be629c946906110330cc61f52c32d
#
_cell.length_a   1.000
_cell.length_b   1.000
_cell.length_c   1.000
_cell.angle_alpha   90.00
_cell.angle_beta   90.00
_cell.angle_gamma   90.00
#
_symmetry.space_group_name_H-M   'P 1'
#
loop_
_entity.id
_entity.type
_entity.pdbx_description
1 polymer ?
#
loop_
_entity_poly.entity_id
_entity_poly.type
_entity_poly.pdbx_seq_one_letter_code
_entity_poly.pdbx_strand_id
1 'polypeptide(L)'
;MTMLCDFYELTMGNGYFEAGCKDRITYFDVFFRKVPDGGGFAIAAGLEQLIDYIENLHFSDEDIEYLRSRNMFSEEFLAYLKDFRFTGDIYAIPEGTPVFPKEPLVVVRAPAIEAQLIETFTLLTVNHQSLIATKANRIVRAAKGRTVLEFGSRRAQGADAAIVGARAAYIGGVAGTACTISDEVYGVPAGGTMAHAWVQMFENEYEAFKTYCQTYPTNATLLVDTYNTLKSGVPNAIRAFNEVLKPMGITKCGIRLDSGDLAYLTQKARKMLDDAGWTECKISVSNSLDEYLIQDMLLQGAQIDMFGVGERMITAKSEPVFGGVYKLVAIEEPDGTIIPKIKVSENVEKITIPHFKKVYRLYGRDTGKAIADYITVHDEKVDATKDLTIFDPMATWKRKTVYNFEARELLVPIFLNGKRVYDCPPLSEVKAYCAQQVDTLWDEVKRFDYPHKYYVDLSDKLWEIQQCLLHTSQQ
;
A
#
# COMPACT_ATOMS: atom_id res chain seq x y z
N MET A 1 11.87 18.62 0.53
CA MET A 1 11.86 17.31 -0.18
C MET A 1 12.17 17.43 -1.68
N THR A 2 12.18 18.62 -2.25
CA THR A 2 12.44 18.89 -3.69
C THR A 2 13.72 18.24 -4.23
N MET A 3 14.80 18.24 -3.43
CA MET A 3 16.07 17.62 -3.81
C MET A 3 16.10 16.09 -3.62
N LEU A 4 14.98 15.46 -3.24
CA LEU A 4 14.83 14.00 -3.23
C LEU A 4 14.45 13.52 -4.64
N CYS A 5 15.38 13.65 -5.55
CA CYS A 5 15.28 13.20 -6.93
C CYS A 5 16.59 12.51 -7.35
N ASP A 6 16.52 11.59 -8.28
CA ASP A 6 17.73 11.01 -8.87
C ASP A 6 18.46 12.07 -9.70
N PHE A 7 19.77 12.11 -9.59
CA PHE A 7 20.57 13.17 -10.22
C PHE A 7 20.40 13.23 -11.74
N TYR A 8 20.10 12.10 -12.39
CA TYR A 8 19.81 12.09 -13.83
C TYR A 8 18.56 12.88 -14.22
N GLU A 9 17.59 13.05 -13.31
CA GLU A 9 16.40 13.87 -13.58
C GLU A 9 16.80 15.33 -13.80
N LEU A 10 17.73 15.84 -13.00
CA LEU A 10 18.28 17.19 -13.15
C LEU A 10 19.14 17.32 -14.42
N THR A 11 20.02 16.34 -14.71
CA THR A 11 20.87 16.40 -15.90
C THR A 11 20.06 16.26 -17.20
N MET A 12 19.03 15.42 -17.22
CA MET A 12 18.08 15.34 -18.32
C MET A 12 17.26 16.64 -18.43
N GLY A 13 16.81 17.20 -17.29
CA GLY A 13 16.08 18.46 -17.24
C GLY A 13 16.89 19.60 -17.87
N ASN A 14 18.16 19.75 -17.51
CA ASN A 14 19.05 20.71 -18.17
C ASN A 14 19.22 20.41 -19.66
N GLY A 15 19.37 19.14 -20.04
CA GLY A 15 19.45 18.75 -21.44
C GLY A 15 18.19 19.11 -22.24
N TYR A 16 17.00 18.90 -21.69
CA TYR A 16 15.74 19.30 -22.32
C TYR A 16 15.62 20.82 -22.43
N PHE A 17 16.11 21.55 -21.43
CA PHE A 17 16.14 23.01 -21.44
C PHE A 17 17.02 23.54 -22.59
N GLU A 18 18.26 23.08 -22.68
CA GLU A 18 19.23 23.45 -23.71
C GLU A 18 18.77 23.06 -25.13
N ALA A 19 18.11 21.91 -25.25
CA ALA A 19 17.56 21.44 -26.53
C ALA A 19 16.25 22.14 -26.96
N GLY A 20 15.72 23.07 -26.17
CA GLY A 20 14.46 23.76 -26.46
C GLY A 20 13.22 22.85 -26.36
N CYS A 21 13.32 21.75 -25.63
CA CYS A 21 12.24 20.76 -25.45
C CYS A 21 11.49 20.91 -24.13
N LYS A 22 11.82 21.91 -23.32
CA LYS A 22 11.30 22.07 -21.94
C LYS A 22 9.77 22.09 -21.87
N ASP A 23 9.11 22.71 -22.86
CA ASP A 23 7.66 22.92 -22.90
C ASP A 23 6.92 21.78 -23.65
N ARG A 24 7.65 20.77 -24.14
CA ARG A 24 7.05 19.63 -24.84
C ARG A 24 6.24 18.81 -23.85
N ILE A 25 4.95 18.64 -24.12
CA ILE A 25 4.07 17.83 -23.28
C ILE A 25 4.41 16.36 -23.45
N THR A 26 4.56 15.68 -22.32
CA THR A 26 4.90 14.26 -22.22
C THR A 26 3.87 13.54 -21.37
N TYR A 27 3.73 12.23 -21.60
CA TYR A 27 2.87 11.34 -20.82
C TYR A 27 3.71 10.24 -20.20
N PHE A 28 3.64 10.11 -18.90
CA PHE A 28 4.31 9.04 -18.15
C PHE A 28 3.30 8.22 -17.36
N ASP A 29 3.54 6.92 -17.32
CA ASP A 29 2.78 6.00 -16.47
C ASP A 29 3.63 5.49 -15.31
N VAL A 30 3.02 5.43 -14.13
CA VAL A 30 3.48 4.57 -13.03
C VAL A 30 2.73 3.26 -13.09
N PHE A 31 3.45 2.15 -13.16
CA PHE A 31 2.87 0.81 -13.13
C PHE A 31 3.85 -0.21 -12.52
N PHE A 32 3.36 -1.36 -12.09
CA PHE A 32 4.21 -2.46 -11.60
C PHE A 32 4.05 -3.70 -12.47
N ARG A 33 4.99 -4.66 -12.32
CA ARG A 33 5.07 -5.82 -13.24
C ARG A 33 4.60 -7.12 -12.62
N LYS A 34 4.72 -7.25 -11.30
CA LYS A 34 4.42 -8.47 -10.55
C LYS A 34 3.84 -8.11 -9.19
N VAL A 35 2.83 -8.85 -8.76
CA VAL A 35 2.30 -8.72 -7.40
C VAL A 35 3.30 -9.34 -6.42
N PRO A 36 3.68 -8.65 -5.32
CA PRO A 36 4.55 -9.22 -4.29
C PRO A 36 3.99 -10.53 -3.70
N ASP A 37 4.89 -11.38 -3.23
CA ASP A 37 4.58 -12.69 -2.63
C ASP A 37 3.74 -13.62 -3.54
N GLY A 38 3.82 -13.43 -4.85
CA GLY A 38 3.01 -14.19 -5.79
C GLY A 38 1.51 -14.03 -5.60
N GLY A 39 1.08 -12.92 -5.00
CA GLY A 39 -0.34 -12.62 -4.74
C GLY A 39 -1.14 -12.37 -6.01
N GLY A 40 -2.46 -12.40 -5.90
CA GLY A 40 -3.37 -12.17 -7.03
C GLY A 40 -3.62 -10.69 -7.32
N PHE A 41 -3.36 -9.78 -6.39
CA PHE A 41 -3.55 -8.33 -6.51
C PHE A 41 -2.67 -7.58 -5.51
N ALA A 42 -2.47 -6.29 -5.77
CA ALA A 42 -1.88 -5.35 -4.82
C ALA A 42 -2.90 -4.28 -4.40
N ILE A 43 -2.59 -3.49 -3.38
CA ILE A 43 -3.41 -2.36 -2.92
C ILE A 43 -2.68 -1.06 -3.29
N ALA A 44 -3.35 -0.18 -4.03
CA ALA A 44 -2.81 1.15 -4.33
C ALA A 44 -2.78 2.02 -3.07
N ALA A 45 -1.64 2.65 -2.79
CA ALA A 45 -1.46 3.57 -1.69
C ALA A 45 -0.31 4.57 -1.97
N GLY A 46 -0.26 5.69 -1.23
CA GLY A 46 0.76 6.73 -1.35
C GLY A 46 0.31 7.98 -2.12
N LEU A 47 -0.95 8.05 -2.55
CA LEU A 47 -1.46 9.19 -3.33
C LEU A 47 -1.50 10.48 -2.52
N GLU A 48 -1.89 10.43 -1.25
CA GLU A 48 -1.94 11.63 -0.39
C GLU A 48 -0.55 12.28 -0.26
N GLN A 49 0.51 11.50 -0.03
CA GLN A 49 1.88 12.01 0.08
C GLN A 49 2.39 12.53 -1.27
N LEU A 50 1.97 11.94 -2.39
CA LEU A 50 2.27 12.47 -3.72
C LEU A 50 1.62 13.84 -3.93
N ILE A 51 0.36 14.00 -3.53
CA ILE A 51 -0.36 15.28 -3.62
C ILE A 51 0.36 16.34 -2.79
N ASP A 52 0.67 16.04 -1.52
CA ASP A 52 1.38 16.96 -0.63
C ASP A 52 2.75 17.38 -1.20
N TYR A 53 3.47 16.43 -1.81
CA TYR A 53 4.74 16.70 -2.45
C TYR A 53 4.59 17.68 -3.63
N ILE A 54 3.64 17.43 -4.54
CA ILE A 54 3.42 18.27 -5.73
C ILE A 54 3.00 19.69 -5.34
N GLU A 55 2.11 19.84 -4.35
CA GLU A 55 1.67 21.16 -3.86
C GLU A 55 2.82 21.98 -3.25
N ASN A 56 3.81 21.30 -2.65
CA ASN A 56 4.94 21.93 -1.98
C ASN A 56 6.24 21.92 -2.81
N LEU A 57 6.19 21.44 -4.04
CA LEU A 57 7.37 21.29 -4.90
C LEU A 57 7.89 22.66 -5.37
N HIS A 58 9.03 23.05 -4.85
CA HIS A 58 9.75 24.27 -5.22
C HIS A 58 11.23 24.16 -4.85
N PHE A 59 12.11 24.82 -5.59
CA PHE A 59 13.54 24.90 -5.26
C PHE A 59 13.82 26.14 -4.42
N SER A 60 14.46 25.94 -3.28
CA SER A 60 14.93 27.04 -2.42
C SER A 60 16.19 27.71 -2.99
N ASP A 61 16.55 28.89 -2.45
CA ASP A 61 17.81 29.54 -2.83
C ASP A 61 19.01 28.66 -2.48
N GLU A 62 18.96 27.92 -1.38
CA GLU A 62 20.00 26.98 -0.97
C GLU A 62 20.12 25.81 -1.94
N ASP A 63 19.01 25.28 -2.45
CA ASP A 63 19.00 24.20 -3.46
C ASP A 63 19.68 24.70 -4.75
N ILE A 64 19.34 25.90 -5.21
CA ILE A 64 19.93 26.51 -6.40
C ILE A 64 21.44 26.75 -6.24
N GLU A 65 21.89 27.29 -5.08
CA GLU A 65 23.31 27.47 -4.80
C GLU A 65 24.08 26.15 -4.76
N TYR A 66 23.48 25.09 -4.16
CA TYR A 66 24.07 23.76 -4.19
C TYR A 66 24.22 23.25 -5.63
N LEU A 67 23.17 23.34 -6.46
CA LEU A 67 23.21 22.91 -7.87
C LEU A 67 24.24 23.71 -8.66
N ARG A 68 24.35 25.05 -8.45
CA ARG A 68 25.36 25.90 -9.06
C ARG A 68 26.78 25.44 -8.71
N SER A 69 27.01 25.06 -7.46
CA SER A 69 28.32 24.56 -7.00
C SER A 69 28.78 23.29 -7.71
N ARG A 70 27.85 22.54 -8.34
CA ARG A 70 28.19 21.33 -9.11
C ARG A 70 28.85 21.65 -10.46
N ASN A 71 28.75 22.89 -10.96
CA ASN A 71 29.30 23.35 -12.25
C ASN A 71 28.87 22.48 -13.45
N MET A 72 27.62 22.01 -13.45
CA MET A 72 27.06 21.10 -14.48
C MET A 72 25.82 21.67 -15.16
N PHE A 73 25.26 22.72 -14.61
CA PHE A 73 23.98 23.30 -15.05
C PHE A 73 24.18 24.73 -15.56
N SER A 74 23.44 25.11 -16.61
CA SER A 74 23.46 26.50 -17.09
C SER A 74 22.77 27.44 -16.10
N GLU A 75 23.18 28.71 -16.06
CA GLU A 75 22.54 29.70 -15.19
C GLU A 75 21.07 29.93 -15.59
N GLU A 76 20.76 29.80 -16.87
CA GLU A 76 19.39 29.89 -17.39
C GLU A 76 18.51 28.76 -16.87
N PHE A 77 19.04 27.53 -16.82
CA PHE A 77 18.33 26.40 -16.23
C PHE A 77 18.16 26.54 -14.72
N LEU A 78 19.19 27.03 -14.01
CA LEU A 78 19.09 27.31 -12.57
C LEU A 78 18.04 28.40 -12.28
N ALA A 79 17.95 29.42 -13.10
CA ALA A 79 16.91 30.44 -13.01
C ALA A 79 15.51 29.84 -13.26
N TYR A 80 15.38 28.95 -14.26
CA TYR A 80 14.14 28.21 -14.49
C TYR A 80 13.73 27.37 -13.27
N LEU A 81 14.66 26.65 -12.64
CA LEU A 81 14.36 25.86 -11.45
C LEU A 81 13.93 26.72 -10.25
N LYS A 82 14.48 27.92 -10.09
CA LYS A 82 14.08 28.84 -9.02
C LYS A 82 12.60 29.22 -9.10
N ASP A 83 12.08 29.40 -10.30
CA ASP A 83 10.67 29.74 -10.56
C ASP A 83 9.79 28.50 -10.78
N PHE A 84 10.35 27.31 -10.63
CA PHE A 84 9.68 26.05 -10.91
C PHE A 84 8.38 25.88 -10.11
N ARG A 85 7.33 25.49 -10.83
CA ARG A 85 6.04 25.02 -10.30
C ARG A 85 5.54 23.93 -11.22
N PHE A 86 4.88 22.93 -10.64
CA PHE A 86 4.20 21.92 -11.44
C PHE A 86 2.94 22.50 -12.06
N THR A 87 2.81 22.40 -13.38
CA THR A 87 1.68 22.96 -14.15
C THR A 87 0.90 21.90 -14.92
N GLY A 88 1.31 20.64 -14.84
CA GLY A 88 0.72 19.53 -15.58
C GLY A 88 -0.57 18.98 -14.98
N ASP A 89 -1.02 17.88 -15.58
CA ASP A 89 -2.16 17.09 -15.15
C ASP A 89 -1.68 15.77 -14.53
N ILE A 90 -2.32 15.33 -13.46
CA ILE A 90 -2.09 14.01 -12.86
C ILE A 90 -3.43 13.31 -12.73
N TYR A 91 -3.48 12.07 -13.20
CA TYR A 91 -4.58 11.13 -12.98
C TYR A 91 -4.07 9.94 -12.16
N ALA A 92 -4.83 9.45 -11.20
CA ALA A 92 -4.41 8.32 -10.38
C ALA A 92 -5.58 7.41 -10.00
N ILE A 93 -5.25 6.17 -9.70
CA ILE A 93 -6.18 5.23 -9.06
C ILE A 93 -6.27 5.60 -7.57
N PRO A 94 -7.48 5.78 -7.01
CA PRO A 94 -7.67 6.09 -5.59
C PRO A 94 -7.06 5.05 -4.65
N GLU A 95 -6.53 5.52 -3.52
CA GLU A 95 -5.96 4.64 -2.49
C GLU A 95 -6.98 3.61 -1.99
N GLY A 96 -6.48 2.44 -1.61
CA GLY A 96 -7.32 1.32 -1.18
C GLY A 96 -7.88 0.48 -2.33
N THR A 97 -7.73 0.89 -3.59
CA THR A 97 -8.17 0.10 -4.74
C THR A 97 -7.25 -1.11 -4.95
N PRO A 98 -7.78 -2.34 -5.08
CA PRO A 98 -7.00 -3.47 -5.59
C PRO A 98 -6.55 -3.19 -7.02
N VAL A 99 -5.28 -3.43 -7.31
CA VAL A 99 -4.65 -3.14 -8.60
C VAL A 99 -3.83 -4.33 -9.08
N PHE A 100 -3.61 -4.37 -10.40
CA PHE A 100 -2.99 -5.52 -11.06
C PHE A 100 -1.79 -5.07 -11.90
N PRO A 101 -0.87 -6.01 -12.24
CA PRO A 101 0.30 -5.70 -13.06
C PRO A 101 -0.08 -5.07 -14.41
N LYS A 102 0.73 -4.09 -14.85
CA LYS A 102 0.59 -3.35 -16.11
C LYS A 102 -0.48 -2.26 -16.14
N GLU A 103 -1.35 -2.16 -15.17
CA GLU A 103 -2.25 -1.03 -15.05
C GLU A 103 -1.49 0.24 -14.72
N PRO A 104 -1.76 1.37 -15.38
CA PRO A 104 -1.27 2.66 -14.93
C PRO A 104 -1.94 3.03 -13.59
N LEU A 105 -1.12 3.12 -12.53
CA LEU A 105 -1.56 3.55 -11.20
C LEU A 105 -1.65 5.08 -11.11
N VAL A 106 -0.70 5.74 -11.77
CA VAL A 106 -0.62 7.19 -11.91
C VAL A 106 -0.26 7.49 -13.36
N VAL A 107 -0.94 8.45 -13.95
CA VAL A 107 -0.62 9.01 -15.28
C VAL A 107 -0.28 10.48 -15.09
N VAL A 108 0.89 10.89 -15.56
CA VAL A 108 1.35 12.28 -15.54
C VAL A 108 1.37 12.83 -16.97
N ARG A 109 0.62 13.90 -17.23
CA ARG A 109 0.70 14.69 -18.46
C ARG A 109 1.27 16.06 -18.12
N ALA A 110 2.50 16.34 -18.50
CA ALA A 110 3.16 17.59 -18.13
C ALA A 110 4.28 17.95 -19.11
N PRO A 111 4.76 19.22 -19.10
CA PRO A 111 6.00 19.59 -19.73
C PRO A 111 7.15 18.66 -19.34
N ALA A 112 8.07 18.39 -20.27
CA ALA A 112 9.07 17.34 -20.14
C ALA A 112 9.90 17.43 -18.85
N ILE A 113 10.34 18.62 -18.45
CA ILE A 113 11.13 18.82 -17.22
C ILE A 113 10.27 18.56 -15.98
N GLU A 114 9.04 19.06 -15.97
CA GLU A 114 8.13 18.88 -14.83
C GLU A 114 7.79 17.41 -14.60
N ALA A 115 7.45 16.69 -15.67
CA ALA A 115 7.16 15.26 -15.60
C ALA A 115 8.39 14.46 -15.14
N GLN A 116 9.61 14.86 -15.53
CA GLN A 116 10.83 14.16 -15.17
C GLN A 116 11.19 14.35 -13.70
N LEU A 117 11.09 15.56 -13.16
CA LEU A 117 11.53 15.91 -11.80
C LEU A 117 10.68 15.30 -10.66
N ILE A 118 9.54 14.73 -10.98
CA ILE A 118 8.67 14.08 -9.99
C ILE A 118 8.79 12.55 -9.97
N GLU A 119 9.63 11.95 -10.82
CA GLU A 119 9.76 10.50 -10.97
C GLU A 119 10.13 9.82 -9.65
N THR A 120 11.27 10.21 -9.04
CA THR A 120 11.80 9.53 -7.87
C THR A 120 10.85 9.57 -6.68
N PHE A 121 10.29 10.74 -6.35
CA PHE A 121 9.37 10.84 -5.22
C PHE A 121 8.07 10.06 -5.46
N THR A 122 7.53 10.15 -6.67
CA THR A 122 6.32 9.39 -7.06
C THR A 122 6.55 7.89 -6.87
N LEU A 123 7.66 7.37 -7.37
CA LEU A 123 8.01 5.96 -7.23
C LEU A 123 8.27 5.55 -5.79
N LEU A 124 9.01 6.36 -5.04
CA LEU A 124 9.33 6.09 -3.64
C LEU A 124 8.06 5.90 -2.82
N THR A 125 7.11 6.84 -2.95
CA THR A 125 5.90 6.84 -2.13
C THR A 125 4.90 5.74 -2.56
N VAL A 126 4.66 5.58 -3.87
CA VAL A 126 3.75 4.55 -4.40
C VAL A 126 4.30 3.15 -4.13
N ASN A 127 5.60 2.90 -4.38
CA ASN A 127 6.23 1.61 -4.15
C ASN A 127 6.15 1.18 -2.68
N HIS A 128 6.59 2.04 -1.77
CA HIS A 128 6.63 1.70 -0.34
C HIS A 128 5.23 1.48 0.22
N GLN A 129 4.32 2.45 0.02
CA GLN A 129 3.01 2.36 0.66
C GLN A 129 2.14 1.27 0.02
N SER A 130 2.18 1.07 -1.29
CA SER A 130 1.44 -0.04 -1.93
C SER A 130 1.97 -1.40 -1.50
N LEU A 131 3.29 -1.55 -1.32
CA LEU A 131 3.90 -2.77 -0.80
C LEU A 131 3.39 -3.10 0.61
N ILE A 132 3.45 -2.11 1.52
CA ILE A 132 3.05 -2.32 2.92
C ILE A 132 1.54 -2.53 3.05
N ALA A 133 0.72 -1.77 2.32
CA ALA A 133 -0.74 -1.96 2.29
C ALA A 133 -1.10 -3.37 1.78
N THR A 134 -0.42 -3.84 0.73
CA THR A 134 -0.61 -5.19 0.18
C THR A 134 -0.24 -6.27 1.20
N LYS A 135 0.94 -6.14 1.84
CA LYS A 135 1.38 -7.09 2.87
C LYS A 135 0.44 -7.11 4.07
N ALA A 136 0.03 -5.94 4.55
CA ALA A 136 -0.94 -5.82 5.65
C ALA A 136 -2.28 -6.47 5.29
N ASN A 137 -2.80 -6.26 4.08
CA ASN A 137 -4.04 -6.88 3.63
C ASN A 137 -3.96 -8.42 3.60
N ARG A 138 -2.83 -8.99 3.17
CA ARG A 138 -2.60 -10.45 3.24
C ARG A 138 -2.68 -10.95 4.69
N ILE A 139 -1.99 -10.27 5.61
CA ILE A 139 -1.95 -10.62 7.03
C ILE A 139 -3.33 -10.50 7.68
N VAL A 140 -4.06 -9.40 7.40
CA VAL A 140 -5.42 -9.20 7.93
C VAL A 140 -6.39 -10.29 7.45
N ARG A 141 -6.33 -10.68 6.17
CA ARG A 141 -7.15 -11.77 5.63
C ARG A 141 -6.79 -13.12 6.27
N ALA A 142 -5.52 -13.37 6.53
CA ALA A 142 -5.05 -14.58 7.22
C ALA A 142 -5.59 -14.68 8.65
N ALA A 143 -5.82 -13.55 9.32
CA ALA A 143 -6.35 -13.48 10.68
C ALA A 143 -7.84 -13.84 10.79
N LYS A 144 -8.56 -14.03 9.67
CA LYS A 144 -9.96 -14.49 9.62
C LYS A 144 -10.88 -13.71 10.57
N GLY A 145 -10.89 -12.38 10.44
CA GLY A 145 -11.73 -11.46 11.23
C GLY A 145 -11.20 -11.12 12.63
N ARG A 146 -10.05 -11.66 13.04
CA ARG A 146 -9.40 -11.27 14.29
C ARG A 146 -8.66 -9.94 14.12
N THR A 147 -8.52 -9.20 15.20
CA THR A 147 -7.83 -7.91 15.20
C THR A 147 -6.35 -8.09 14.87
N VAL A 148 -5.83 -7.27 13.97
CA VAL A 148 -4.40 -7.15 13.67
C VAL A 148 -3.95 -5.73 14.00
N LEU A 149 -2.86 -5.59 14.76
CA LEU A 149 -2.19 -4.33 15.04
C LEU A 149 -0.80 -4.32 14.40
N GLU A 150 -0.40 -3.16 13.89
CA GLU A 150 0.94 -2.92 13.36
C GLU A 150 1.91 -2.60 14.50
N PHE A 151 2.93 -3.44 14.73
CA PHE A 151 3.93 -3.31 15.81
C PHE A 151 5.37 -3.21 15.28
N GLY A 152 5.55 -2.71 14.07
CA GLY A 152 6.81 -2.77 13.34
C GLY A 152 7.66 -1.51 13.36
N SER A 153 7.22 -0.38 13.92
CA SER A 153 7.91 0.92 13.80
C SER A 153 9.43 0.84 14.05
N ARG A 154 9.86 0.16 15.10
CA ARG A 154 11.29 -0.01 15.44
C ARG A 154 12.08 -0.92 14.48
N ARG A 155 11.44 -1.52 13.49
CA ARG A 155 12.02 -2.42 12.48
C ARG A 155 11.95 -1.85 11.06
N ALA A 156 11.29 -0.71 10.88
CA ALA A 156 11.20 -0.03 9.59
C ALA A 156 12.56 0.50 9.12
N GLN A 157 12.70 0.69 7.81
CA GLN A 157 13.91 1.23 7.20
C GLN A 157 13.93 2.76 7.21
N GLY A 158 13.92 3.35 8.40
CA GLY A 158 13.95 4.79 8.63
C GLY A 158 12.65 5.32 9.24
N ALA A 159 12.73 6.58 9.73
CA ALA A 159 11.61 7.22 10.43
C ALA A 159 10.38 7.38 9.53
N ASP A 160 10.57 7.89 8.32
CA ASP A 160 9.46 8.08 7.38
C ASP A 160 8.80 6.75 7.01
N ALA A 161 9.60 5.69 6.79
CA ALA A 161 9.07 4.35 6.53
C ALA A 161 8.25 3.79 7.70
N ALA A 162 8.58 4.12 8.94
CA ALA A 162 7.76 3.75 10.10
C ALA A 162 6.43 4.49 10.09
N ILE A 163 6.46 5.79 9.84
CA ILE A 163 5.28 6.68 9.91
C ILE A 163 4.29 6.37 8.79
N VAL A 164 4.74 6.46 7.53
CA VAL A 164 3.87 6.22 6.37
C VAL A 164 3.58 4.73 6.15
N GLY A 165 4.45 3.83 6.65
CA GLY A 165 4.21 2.39 6.65
C GLY A 165 3.06 2.00 7.58
N ALA A 166 2.93 2.61 8.76
CA ALA A 166 1.78 2.42 9.65
C ALA A 166 0.48 2.92 8.98
N ARG A 167 0.52 4.08 8.29
CA ARG A 167 -0.60 4.58 7.47
C ARG A 167 -1.01 3.57 6.40
N ALA A 168 -0.04 3.09 5.64
CA ALA A 168 -0.29 2.11 4.57
C ALA A 168 -0.84 0.78 5.11
N ALA A 169 -0.32 0.29 6.24
CA ALA A 169 -0.85 -0.90 6.89
C ALA A 169 -2.32 -0.71 7.34
N TYR A 170 -2.68 0.50 7.78
CA TYR A 170 -4.07 0.82 8.16
C TYR A 170 -5.01 0.78 6.94
N ILE A 171 -4.57 1.30 5.78
CA ILE A 171 -5.30 1.13 4.51
C ILE A 171 -5.49 -0.36 4.21
N GLY A 172 -4.45 -1.19 4.41
CA GLY A 172 -4.49 -2.64 4.22
C GLY A 172 -5.41 -3.39 5.18
N GLY A 173 -5.90 -2.73 6.25
CA GLY A 173 -6.94 -3.25 7.13
C GLY A 173 -6.54 -3.44 8.59
N VAL A 174 -5.31 -3.15 9.04
CA VAL A 174 -4.94 -3.25 10.46
C VAL A 174 -5.81 -2.30 11.30
N ALA A 175 -6.06 -2.67 12.56
CA ALA A 175 -6.94 -1.89 13.44
C ALA A 175 -6.26 -0.66 14.05
N GLY A 176 -4.93 -0.66 14.12
CA GLY A 176 -4.13 0.42 14.69
C GLY A 176 -2.64 0.09 14.64
N THR A 177 -1.84 0.97 15.24
CA THR A 177 -0.38 0.90 15.21
C THR A 177 0.23 1.14 16.60
N ALA A 178 1.48 0.72 16.80
CA ALA A 178 2.31 1.15 17.93
C ALA A 178 3.04 2.48 17.66
N CYS A 179 2.93 3.04 16.47
CA CYS A 179 3.60 4.27 16.04
C CYS A 179 2.79 5.51 16.45
N THR A 180 3.11 6.13 17.56
CA THR A 180 2.36 7.24 18.14
C THR A 180 2.22 8.43 17.18
N ILE A 181 3.28 8.79 16.47
CA ILE A 181 3.22 9.91 15.50
C ILE A 181 2.28 9.64 14.31
N SER A 182 2.06 8.37 13.95
CA SER A 182 1.11 8.03 12.89
C SER A 182 -0.35 8.22 13.32
N ASP A 183 -0.62 8.15 14.62
CA ASP A 183 -1.92 8.56 15.18
C ASP A 183 -2.08 10.08 15.11
N GLU A 184 -1.09 10.81 15.58
CA GLU A 184 -1.10 12.27 15.60
C GLU A 184 -1.27 12.88 14.20
N VAL A 185 -0.54 12.34 13.21
CA VAL A 185 -0.50 12.93 11.85
C VAL A 185 -1.61 12.41 10.94
N TYR A 186 -1.93 11.11 11.02
CA TYR A 186 -2.86 10.45 10.09
C TYR A 186 -4.11 9.87 10.76
N GLY A 187 -4.24 9.97 12.07
CA GLY A 187 -5.39 9.39 12.78
C GLY A 187 -5.41 7.86 12.78
N VAL A 188 -4.25 7.20 12.62
CA VAL A 188 -4.15 5.74 12.77
C VAL A 188 -4.18 5.41 14.26
N PRO A 189 -5.22 4.74 14.80
CA PRO A 189 -5.35 4.57 16.25
C PRO A 189 -4.10 3.95 16.88
N ALA A 190 -3.45 4.68 17.80
CA ALA A 190 -2.29 4.17 18.52
C ALA A 190 -2.71 3.21 19.63
N GLY A 191 -1.98 2.10 19.76
CA GLY A 191 -2.23 1.11 20.79
C GLY A 191 -0.96 0.39 21.20
N GLY A 192 -0.93 -0.05 22.43
CA GLY A 192 0.19 -0.78 22.98
C GLY A 192 -0.15 -1.32 24.37
N THR A 193 0.72 -2.19 24.87
CA THR A 193 0.59 -2.74 26.21
C THR A 193 1.85 -2.42 27.01
N MET A 194 2.65 -3.41 27.33
CA MET A 194 3.93 -3.28 28.04
C MET A 194 5.02 -4.06 27.32
N ALA A 195 6.28 -3.80 27.64
CA ALA A 195 7.40 -4.65 27.30
C ALA A 195 7.82 -5.49 28.51
N HIS A 196 8.65 -6.52 28.29
CA HIS A 196 9.20 -7.35 29.38
C HIS A 196 9.95 -6.50 30.42
N ALA A 197 10.58 -5.39 30.02
CA ALA A 197 11.23 -4.45 30.92
C ALA A 197 10.31 -3.90 32.02
N TRP A 198 9.00 -3.69 31.71
CA TRP A 198 8.02 -3.31 32.74
C TRP A 198 7.94 -4.37 33.85
N VAL A 199 7.81 -5.64 33.47
CA VAL A 199 7.72 -6.74 34.46
C VAL A 199 9.01 -6.84 35.28
N GLN A 200 10.16 -6.69 34.65
CA GLN A 200 11.50 -6.77 35.28
C GLN A 200 11.83 -5.61 36.21
N MET A 201 11.13 -4.46 36.11
CA MET A 201 11.33 -3.30 37.00
C MET A 201 10.72 -3.49 38.40
N PHE A 202 9.85 -4.46 38.59
CA PHE A 202 9.18 -4.73 39.85
C PHE A 202 9.87 -5.88 40.61
N GLU A 203 9.63 -5.98 41.91
CA GLU A 203 10.15 -7.02 42.75
C GLU A 203 9.78 -8.43 42.26
N ASN A 204 8.57 -8.56 41.73
CA ASN A 204 8.08 -9.78 41.10
C ASN A 204 6.98 -9.48 40.06
N GLU A 205 6.68 -10.48 39.24
CA GLU A 205 5.73 -10.39 38.16
C GLU A 205 4.31 -10.01 38.59
N TYR A 206 3.85 -10.51 39.75
CA TYR A 206 2.54 -10.20 40.29
C TYR A 206 2.40 -8.69 40.63
N GLU A 207 3.38 -8.10 41.29
CA GLU A 207 3.34 -6.64 41.59
C GLU A 207 3.36 -5.78 40.32
N ALA A 208 4.07 -6.20 39.29
CA ALA A 208 4.02 -5.54 37.99
C ALA A 208 2.62 -5.57 37.37
N PHE A 209 1.97 -6.72 37.39
CA PHE A 209 0.62 -6.92 36.83
C PHE A 209 -0.45 -6.19 37.64
N LYS A 210 -0.37 -6.27 38.99
CA LYS A 210 -1.27 -5.54 39.89
C LYS A 210 -1.19 -4.03 39.65
N THR A 211 0.01 -3.49 39.60
CA THR A 211 0.23 -2.06 39.34
C THR A 211 -0.33 -1.64 37.97
N TYR A 212 -0.13 -2.46 36.93
CA TYR A 212 -0.67 -2.18 35.61
C TYR A 212 -2.21 -2.19 35.59
N CYS A 213 -2.84 -3.17 36.23
CA CYS A 213 -4.28 -3.22 36.39
C CYS A 213 -4.86 -2.01 37.16
N GLN A 214 -4.14 -1.53 38.19
CA GLN A 214 -4.54 -0.34 38.95
C GLN A 214 -4.44 0.95 38.11
N THR A 215 -3.38 1.05 37.27
CA THR A 215 -3.13 2.23 36.45
C THR A 215 -4.04 2.30 35.21
N TYR A 216 -4.26 1.14 34.57
CA TYR A 216 -5.03 1.04 33.32
C TYR A 216 -6.16 0.00 33.42
N PRO A 217 -7.11 0.16 34.33
CA PRO A 217 -8.10 -0.88 34.65
C PRO A 217 -8.99 -1.26 33.45
N THR A 218 -9.29 -0.30 32.57
CA THR A 218 -10.15 -0.53 31.38
C THR A 218 -9.39 -1.01 30.15
N ASN A 219 -8.06 -1.06 30.22
CA ASN A 219 -7.17 -1.48 29.12
C ASN A 219 -6.03 -2.40 29.62
N ALA A 220 -6.31 -3.21 30.63
CA ALA A 220 -5.32 -4.10 31.22
C ALA A 220 -5.05 -5.31 30.31
N THR A 221 -3.93 -5.27 29.57
CA THR A 221 -3.38 -6.42 28.84
C THR A 221 -1.98 -6.73 29.36
N LEU A 222 -1.82 -7.90 29.98
CA LEU A 222 -0.64 -8.31 30.73
C LEU A 222 0.26 -9.22 29.89
N LEU A 223 1.56 -8.94 29.83
CA LEU A 223 2.56 -9.71 29.10
C LEU A 223 3.04 -10.88 30.00
N VAL A 224 2.57 -12.09 29.71
CA VAL A 224 2.63 -13.23 30.66
C VAL A 224 3.79 -14.20 30.42
N ASP A 225 4.68 -13.90 29.47
CA ASP A 225 5.78 -14.80 29.07
C ASP A 225 7.17 -14.27 29.43
N THR A 226 7.26 -13.35 30.39
CA THR A 226 8.57 -12.82 30.84
C THR A 226 9.43 -13.92 31.48
N TYR A 227 8.86 -14.82 32.26
CA TYR A 227 9.56 -15.92 32.91
C TYR A 227 9.01 -17.29 32.52
N ASN A 228 7.82 -17.63 32.99
CA ASN A 228 7.15 -18.90 32.65
C ASN A 228 5.66 -18.68 32.46
N THR A 229 5.20 -18.79 31.25
CA THR A 229 3.82 -18.48 30.85
C THR A 229 2.79 -19.22 31.69
N LEU A 230 2.92 -20.55 31.82
CA LEU A 230 1.88 -21.40 32.45
C LEU A 230 2.06 -21.57 33.96
N LYS A 231 3.30 -21.48 34.47
CA LYS A 231 3.57 -21.70 35.90
C LYS A 231 3.53 -20.40 36.71
N SER A 232 3.78 -19.24 36.09
CA SER A 232 3.80 -17.97 36.80
C SER A 232 2.98 -16.87 36.08
N GLY A 233 3.19 -16.61 34.78
CA GLY A 233 2.58 -15.50 34.07
C GLY A 233 1.06 -15.52 34.09
N VAL A 234 0.42 -16.56 33.56
CA VAL A 234 -1.04 -16.68 33.54
C VAL A 234 -1.64 -16.77 34.97
N PRO A 235 -1.08 -17.54 35.91
CA PRO A 235 -1.54 -17.54 37.31
C PRO A 235 -1.47 -16.15 37.96
N ASN A 236 -0.37 -15.42 37.82
CA ASN A 236 -0.22 -14.06 38.36
C ASN A 236 -1.15 -13.04 37.70
N ALA A 237 -1.40 -13.18 36.39
CA ALA A 237 -2.39 -12.36 35.70
C ALA A 237 -3.81 -12.60 36.25
N ILE A 238 -4.22 -13.85 36.38
CA ILE A 238 -5.52 -14.23 36.98
C ILE A 238 -5.64 -13.67 38.41
N ARG A 239 -4.57 -13.77 39.21
CA ARG A 239 -4.53 -13.22 40.55
C ARG A 239 -4.72 -11.69 40.53
N ALA A 240 -4.01 -10.98 39.68
CA ALA A 240 -4.14 -9.51 39.53
C ALA A 240 -5.56 -9.12 39.07
N PHE A 241 -6.14 -9.87 38.14
CA PHE A 241 -7.52 -9.62 37.69
C PHE A 241 -8.53 -9.84 38.83
N ASN A 242 -8.38 -10.90 39.60
CA ASN A 242 -9.26 -11.18 40.73
C ASN A 242 -9.17 -10.14 41.86
N GLU A 243 -7.95 -9.68 42.18
CA GLU A 243 -7.72 -8.76 43.28
C GLU A 243 -7.94 -7.30 42.93
N VAL A 244 -7.79 -6.90 41.63
CA VAL A 244 -7.89 -5.50 41.19
C VAL A 244 -9.14 -5.26 40.35
N LEU A 245 -9.29 -5.99 39.22
CA LEU A 245 -10.35 -5.67 38.23
C LEU A 245 -11.73 -6.15 38.69
N LYS A 246 -11.79 -7.36 39.27
CA LYS A 246 -13.07 -7.94 39.72
C LYS A 246 -13.79 -7.08 40.76
N PRO A 247 -13.10 -6.54 41.82
CA PRO A 247 -13.74 -5.62 42.75
C PRO A 247 -14.25 -4.31 42.14
N MET A 248 -13.66 -3.89 41.01
CA MET A 248 -14.08 -2.73 40.23
C MET A 248 -15.23 -3.02 39.27
N GLY A 249 -15.70 -4.27 39.20
CA GLY A 249 -16.71 -4.69 38.24
C GLY A 249 -16.23 -4.76 36.78
N ILE A 250 -14.91 -4.79 36.56
CA ILE A 250 -14.32 -4.83 35.23
C ILE A 250 -14.09 -6.28 34.81
N THR A 251 -14.68 -6.68 33.68
CA THR A 251 -14.57 -8.02 33.09
C THR A 251 -13.69 -8.05 31.82
N LYS A 252 -13.50 -6.89 31.19
CA LYS A 252 -12.68 -6.77 29.97
C LYS A 252 -11.22 -6.61 30.35
N CYS A 253 -10.41 -7.62 30.01
CA CYS A 253 -8.96 -7.64 30.22
C CYS A 253 -8.30 -8.47 29.11
N GLY A 254 -6.99 -8.55 29.11
CA GLY A 254 -6.24 -9.33 28.14
C GLY A 254 -4.94 -9.87 28.71
N ILE A 255 -4.42 -10.89 28.05
CA ILE A 255 -3.04 -11.34 28.19
C ILE A 255 -2.34 -11.30 26.82
N ARG A 256 -1.02 -11.15 26.82
CA ARG A 256 -0.19 -11.21 25.63
C ARG A 256 0.93 -12.22 25.79
N LEU A 257 1.16 -13.00 24.73
CA LEU A 257 2.27 -13.94 24.58
C LEU A 257 3.13 -13.48 23.40
N ASP A 258 4.44 -13.42 23.60
CA ASP A 258 5.43 -12.95 22.63
C ASP A 258 6.48 -14.01 22.27
N SER A 259 6.41 -15.20 22.88
CA SER A 259 7.42 -16.27 22.74
C SER A 259 6.86 -17.67 22.97
N GLY A 260 7.65 -18.67 22.58
CA GLY A 260 7.33 -20.08 22.75
C GLY A 260 6.40 -20.66 21.68
N ASP A 261 5.85 -21.83 21.93
CA ASP A 261 4.83 -22.45 21.07
C ASP A 261 3.48 -21.77 21.31
N LEU A 262 3.19 -20.73 20.49
CA LEU A 262 2.01 -19.90 20.68
C LEU A 262 0.71 -20.68 20.51
N ALA A 263 0.67 -21.69 19.62
CA ALA A 263 -0.54 -22.48 19.43
C ALA A 263 -0.87 -23.30 20.70
N TYR A 264 0.11 -24.00 21.23
CA TYR A 264 -0.02 -24.76 22.48
C TYR A 264 -0.29 -23.87 23.69
N LEU A 265 0.50 -22.80 23.85
CA LEU A 265 0.40 -21.91 25.02
C LEU A 265 -0.93 -21.17 25.09
N THR A 266 -1.48 -20.70 23.95
CA THR A 266 -2.77 -20.01 23.92
C THR A 266 -3.93 -20.94 24.27
N GLN A 267 -3.91 -22.20 23.84
CA GLN A 267 -4.89 -23.21 24.24
C GLN A 267 -4.89 -23.47 25.76
N LYS A 268 -3.68 -23.61 26.33
CA LYS A 268 -3.54 -23.84 27.80
C LYS A 268 -3.93 -22.58 28.59
N ALA A 269 -3.49 -21.41 28.16
CA ALA A 269 -3.85 -20.14 28.80
C ALA A 269 -5.37 -19.89 28.74
N ARG A 270 -6.03 -20.17 27.61
CA ARG A 270 -7.48 -20.06 27.49
C ARG A 270 -8.20 -20.93 28.51
N LYS A 271 -7.80 -22.19 28.61
CA LYS A 271 -8.38 -23.10 29.61
C LYS A 271 -8.19 -22.58 31.05
N MET A 272 -7.02 -22.09 31.40
CA MET A 272 -6.75 -21.57 32.75
C MET A 272 -7.59 -20.33 33.07
N LEU A 273 -7.77 -19.44 32.10
CA LEU A 273 -8.60 -18.26 32.21
C LEU A 273 -10.08 -18.62 32.37
N ASP A 274 -10.58 -19.58 31.58
CA ASP A 274 -11.96 -20.04 31.65
C ASP A 274 -12.23 -20.75 33.01
N ASP A 275 -11.34 -21.64 33.46
CA ASP A 275 -11.45 -22.31 34.75
C ASP A 275 -11.48 -21.30 35.93
N ALA A 276 -10.82 -20.12 35.75
CA ALA A 276 -10.84 -19.03 36.75
C ALA A 276 -12.01 -18.04 36.58
N GLY A 277 -12.91 -18.28 35.61
CA GLY A 277 -14.08 -17.43 35.33
C GLY A 277 -13.82 -16.21 34.48
N TRP A 278 -12.63 -16.08 33.84
CA TRP A 278 -12.25 -14.98 32.94
C TRP A 278 -12.49 -15.34 31.47
N THR A 279 -13.70 -15.77 31.13
CA THR A 279 -14.08 -16.23 29.79
C THR A 279 -14.00 -15.15 28.72
N GLU A 280 -14.17 -13.86 29.10
CA GLU A 280 -14.09 -12.72 28.20
C GLU A 280 -12.67 -12.13 28.03
N CYS A 281 -11.70 -12.66 28.79
CA CYS A 281 -10.31 -12.21 28.71
C CYS A 281 -9.74 -12.49 27.32
N LYS A 282 -9.20 -11.48 26.66
CA LYS A 282 -8.65 -11.56 25.32
C LYS A 282 -7.21 -12.08 25.32
N ILE A 283 -6.87 -12.92 24.35
CA ILE A 283 -5.51 -13.44 24.16
C ILE A 283 -4.91 -12.80 22.92
N SER A 284 -3.84 -12.04 23.13
CA SER A 284 -3.05 -11.41 22.08
C SER A 284 -1.74 -12.16 21.88
N VAL A 285 -1.28 -12.28 20.64
CA VAL A 285 0.04 -12.84 20.33
C VAL A 285 0.84 -11.91 19.46
N SER A 286 2.14 -11.93 19.62
CA SER A 286 3.11 -11.19 18.82
C SER A 286 4.37 -12.04 18.60
N ASN A 287 5.35 -11.55 17.86
CA ASN A 287 6.61 -12.20 17.51
C ASN A 287 6.65 -12.84 16.11
N SER A 288 7.35 -12.20 15.19
CA SER A 288 7.73 -12.70 13.86
C SER A 288 6.58 -13.27 13.01
N LEU A 289 5.37 -12.75 13.22
CA LEU A 289 4.15 -13.21 12.57
C LEU A 289 4.07 -12.73 11.11
N ASP A 290 3.56 -13.60 10.25
CA ASP A 290 3.13 -13.31 8.89
C ASP A 290 1.84 -14.07 8.56
N GLU A 291 1.33 -13.91 7.34
CA GLU A 291 0.09 -14.53 6.88
C GLU A 291 0.13 -16.06 6.97
N TYR A 292 1.25 -16.70 6.69
CA TYR A 292 1.38 -18.17 6.70
C TYR A 292 1.41 -18.72 8.13
N LEU A 293 2.22 -18.11 9.01
CA LEU A 293 2.30 -18.52 10.40
C LEU A 293 0.96 -18.30 11.12
N ILE A 294 0.27 -17.20 10.84
CA ILE A 294 -1.07 -16.93 11.39
C ILE A 294 -2.06 -18.04 10.96
N GLN A 295 -2.07 -18.38 9.67
CA GLN A 295 -2.95 -19.47 9.19
C GLN A 295 -2.63 -20.80 9.86
N ASP A 296 -1.35 -21.15 9.95
CA ASP A 296 -0.92 -22.42 10.55
C ASP A 296 -1.30 -22.51 12.02
N MET A 297 -1.06 -21.48 12.82
CA MET A 297 -1.49 -21.44 14.22
C MET A 297 -3.00 -21.59 14.37
N LEU A 298 -3.79 -20.94 13.49
CA LEU A 298 -5.24 -21.06 13.53
C LEU A 298 -5.73 -22.46 13.14
N LEU A 299 -5.06 -23.11 12.18
CA LEU A 299 -5.33 -24.51 11.82
C LEU A 299 -5.00 -25.48 12.96
N GLN A 300 -3.98 -25.20 13.75
CA GLN A 300 -3.63 -25.95 14.97
C GLN A 300 -4.59 -25.70 16.15
N GLY A 301 -5.58 -24.83 15.99
CA GLY A 301 -6.58 -24.53 17.01
C GLY A 301 -6.14 -23.51 18.06
N ALA A 302 -5.14 -22.68 17.76
CA ALA A 302 -4.73 -21.58 18.63
C ALA A 302 -5.90 -20.69 19.05
N GLN A 303 -5.96 -20.36 20.33
CA GLN A 303 -7.02 -19.53 20.91
C GLN A 303 -6.53 -18.06 20.98
N ILE A 304 -6.68 -17.35 19.87
CA ILE A 304 -6.12 -15.99 19.68
C ILE A 304 -7.25 -15.04 19.26
N ASP A 305 -7.32 -13.89 19.91
CA ASP A 305 -8.24 -12.81 19.59
C ASP A 305 -7.57 -11.68 18.80
N MET A 306 -6.27 -11.47 18.99
CA MET A 306 -5.53 -10.36 18.41
C MET A 306 -4.10 -10.75 18.03
N PHE A 307 -3.61 -10.21 16.93
CA PHE A 307 -2.24 -10.36 16.44
C PHE A 307 -1.52 -9.01 16.43
N GLY A 308 -0.38 -8.93 17.09
CA GLY A 308 0.58 -7.83 16.97
C GLY A 308 1.66 -8.19 15.96
N VAL A 309 1.61 -7.62 14.77
CA VAL A 309 2.52 -7.96 13.67
C VAL A 309 3.50 -6.83 13.42
N GLY A 310 4.79 -7.11 13.53
CA GLY A 310 5.84 -6.10 13.44
C GLY A 310 6.70 -6.22 12.20
N GLU A 311 7.92 -6.76 12.37
CA GLU A 311 8.98 -6.79 11.36
C GLU A 311 8.52 -7.27 9.99
N ARG A 312 7.85 -8.42 9.92
CA ARG A 312 7.49 -9.03 8.63
C ARG A 312 6.43 -8.25 7.85
N MET A 313 5.64 -7.41 8.53
CA MET A 313 4.71 -6.50 7.89
C MET A 313 5.42 -5.23 7.41
N ILE A 314 6.06 -4.48 8.34
CA ILE A 314 6.59 -3.14 8.05
C ILE A 314 7.78 -3.15 7.08
N THR A 315 8.46 -4.28 6.94
CA THR A 315 9.56 -4.46 5.97
C THR A 315 9.15 -5.26 4.74
N ALA A 316 7.92 -5.77 4.70
CA ALA A 316 7.47 -6.76 3.70
C ALA A 316 8.54 -7.85 3.47
N LYS A 317 9.05 -8.43 4.57
CA LYS A 317 10.30 -9.22 4.64
C LYS A 317 10.43 -10.32 3.59
N SER A 318 9.34 -10.93 3.17
CA SER A 318 9.32 -12.02 2.19
C SER A 318 9.66 -11.55 0.77
N GLU A 319 9.17 -10.37 0.37
CA GLU A 319 9.46 -9.73 -0.92
C GLU A 319 9.42 -8.21 -0.71
N PRO A 320 10.58 -7.57 -0.37
CA PRO A 320 10.61 -6.17 0.10
C PRO A 320 10.62 -5.13 -1.03
N VAL A 321 10.27 -5.50 -2.25
CA VAL A 321 10.26 -4.62 -3.41
C VAL A 321 8.94 -4.72 -4.17
N PHE A 322 8.24 -3.60 -4.31
CA PHE A 322 7.02 -3.53 -5.12
C PHE A 322 7.30 -3.56 -6.62
N GLY A 323 8.41 -2.94 -7.03
CA GLY A 323 8.89 -2.95 -8.41
C GLY A 323 8.09 -2.08 -9.38
N GLY A 324 7.46 -1.03 -8.87
CA GLY A 324 6.84 0.00 -9.70
C GLY A 324 7.88 0.77 -10.51
N VAL A 325 7.48 1.21 -11.68
CA VAL A 325 8.32 1.95 -12.64
C VAL A 325 7.57 3.15 -13.19
N TYR A 326 8.32 4.18 -13.59
CA TYR A 326 7.84 5.41 -14.22
C TYR A 326 8.34 5.44 -15.67
N LYS A 327 7.44 5.46 -16.66
CA LYS A 327 7.87 5.29 -18.05
C LYS A 327 7.13 6.22 -19.00
N LEU A 328 7.89 6.88 -19.89
CA LEU A 328 7.34 7.64 -21.00
C LEU A 328 6.52 6.73 -21.93
N VAL A 329 5.28 7.12 -22.20
CA VAL A 329 4.32 6.34 -23.02
C VAL A 329 3.77 7.14 -24.19
N ALA A 330 3.87 8.45 -24.17
CA ALA A 330 3.54 9.32 -25.31
C ALA A 330 4.17 10.72 -25.15
N ILE A 331 4.19 11.46 -26.26
CA ILE A 331 4.45 12.90 -26.32
C ILE A 331 3.29 13.56 -27.06
N GLU A 332 3.13 14.87 -26.89
CA GLU A 332 2.10 15.66 -27.59
C GLU A 332 2.77 16.67 -28.53
N GLU A 333 2.30 16.74 -29.76
CA GLU A 333 2.72 17.74 -30.69
C GLU A 333 1.97 19.07 -30.46
N PRO A 334 2.47 20.22 -30.98
CA PRO A 334 1.83 21.52 -30.74
C PRO A 334 0.38 21.63 -31.21
N ASP A 335 -0.07 20.77 -32.12
CA ASP A 335 -1.45 20.70 -32.60
C ASP A 335 -2.37 19.83 -31.72
N GLY A 336 -1.83 19.29 -30.61
CA GLY A 336 -2.54 18.41 -29.70
C GLY A 336 -2.53 16.92 -30.10
N THR A 337 -1.83 16.57 -31.19
CA THR A 337 -1.72 15.16 -31.62
C THR A 337 -0.84 14.38 -30.67
N ILE A 338 -1.38 13.29 -30.11
CA ILE A 338 -0.65 12.40 -29.20
C ILE A 338 0.13 11.37 -30.01
N ILE A 339 1.44 11.40 -29.88
CA ILE A 339 2.36 10.45 -30.50
C ILE A 339 2.77 9.37 -29.48
N PRO A 340 2.30 8.13 -29.61
CA PRO A 340 2.62 7.06 -28.68
C PRO A 340 4.11 6.73 -28.73
N LYS A 341 4.67 6.40 -27.57
CA LYS A 341 6.06 5.98 -27.38
C LYS A 341 6.11 4.62 -26.70
N ILE A 342 7.05 3.78 -27.11
CA ILE A 342 7.24 2.45 -26.55
C ILE A 342 8.72 2.20 -26.26
N LYS A 343 8.98 1.59 -25.09
CA LYS A 343 10.29 1.01 -24.85
C LYS A 343 10.25 -0.47 -25.23
N VAL A 344 11.02 -0.84 -26.24
CA VAL A 344 11.23 -2.24 -26.62
C VAL A 344 12.30 -2.87 -25.71
N SER A 345 12.12 -4.13 -25.33
CA SER A 345 13.05 -4.87 -24.51
C SER A 345 13.00 -6.34 -24.90
N GLU A 346 14.13 -7.03 -24.83
CA GLU A 346 14.22 -8.50 -24.98
C GLU A 346 13.36 -9.22 -23.92
N ASN A 347 13.22 -8.63 -22.72
CA ASN A 347 12.30 -9.12 -21.72
C ASN A 347 10.91 -8.53 -21.98
N VAL A 348 9.97 -9.37 -22.42
CA VAL A 348 8.60 -9.02 -22.75
C VAL A 348 7.86 -8.33 -21.59
N GLU A 349 8.16 -8.70 -20.34
CA GLU A 349 7.56 -8.08 -19.15
C GLU A 349 7.97 -6.59 -19.00
N LYS A 350 9.08 -6.17 -19.63
CA LYS A 350 9.56 -4.77 -19.61
C LYS A 350 8.98 -3.92 -20.72
N ILE A 351 8.24 -4.49 -21.65
CA ILE A 351 7.57 -3.75 -22.72
C ILE A 351 6.43 -2.92 -22.10
N THR A 352 6.39 -1.63 -22.44
CA THR A 352 5.37 -0.70 -21.96
C THR A 352 4.09 -0.78 -22.80
N ILE A 353 2.96 -0.39 -22.21
CA ILE A 353 1.73 -0.12 -22.95
C ILE A 353 1.77 1.36 -23.34
N PRO A 354 1.84 1.68 -24.67
CA PRO A 354 1.99 3.07 -25.12
C PRO A 354 0.70 3.87 -25.02
N HIS A 355 0.78 5.16 -25.33
CA HIS A 355 -0.33 6.10 -25.44
C HIS A 355 -0.85 6.65 -24.11
N PHE A 356 -1.68 7.70 -24.16
CA PHE A 356 -2.49 8.16 -23.04
C PHE A 356 -3.71 7.24 -22.89
N LYS A 357 -3.95 6.72 -21.68
CA LYS A 357 -4.85 5.59 -21.43
C LYS A 357 -5.87 5.87 -20.34
N LYS A 358 -6.96 5.11 -20.39
CA LYS A 358 -7.93 4.92 -19.32
C LYS A 358 -7.96 3.46 -18.86
N VAL A 359 -8.37 3.23 -17.64
CA VAL A 359 -8.58 1.89 -17.08
C VAL A 359 -10.03 1.80 -16.63
N TYR A 360 -10.75 0.82 -17.15
CA TYR A 360 -12.12 0.50 -16.75
C TYR A 360 -12.16 -0.82 -16.02
N ARG A 361 -12.66 -0.85 -14.78
CA ARG A 361 -13.01 -2.10 -14.11
C ARG A 361 -14.43 -2.49 -14.45
N LEU A 362 -14.58 -3.72 -14.94
CA LEU A 362 -15.87 -4.30 -15.35
C LEU A 362 -16.44 -5.09 -14.18
N TYR A 363 -17.65 -4.75 -13.75
CA TYR A 363 -18.36 -5.44 -12.68
C TYR A 363 -19.59 -6.15 -13.23
N GLY A 364 -19.80 -7.41 -12.85
CA GLY A 364 -21.05 -8.12 -13.16
C GLY A 364 -22.23 -7.52 -12.39
N ARG A 365 -23.28 -7.06 -13.09
CA ARG A 365 -24.46 -6.46 -12.44
C ARG A 365 -25.17 -7.42 -11.50
N ASP A 366 -25.17 -8.73 -11.85
CA ASP A 366 -25.86 -9.77 -11.07
C ASP A 366 -25.10 -10.14 -9.78
N THR A 367 -23.76 -10.00 -9.79
CA THR A 367 -22.88 -10.49 -8.71
C THR A 367 -22.21 -9.37 -7.92
N GLY A 368 -22.11 -8.18 -8.49
CA GLY A 368 -21.28 -7.08 -7.95
C GLY A 368 -19.79 -7.38 -7.97
N LYS A 369 -19.36 -8.50 -8.58
CA LYS A 369 -17.95 -8.92 -8.61
C LYS A 369 -17.21 -8.31 -9.79
N ALA A 370 -15.94 -7.95 -9.55
CA ALA A 370 -15.03 -7.50 -10.60
C ALA A 370 -14.69 -8.67 -11.54
N ILE A 371 -14.85 -8.45 -12.84
CA ILE A 371 -14.67 -9.46 -13.88
C ILE A 371 -13.30 -9.35 -14.52
N ALA A 372 -12.93 -8.12 -14.89
CA ALA A 372 -11.70 -7.79 -15.59
C ALA A 372 -11.42 -6.29 -15.48
N ASP A 373 -10.18 -5.89 -15.70
CA ASP A 373 -9.83 -4.51 -16.00
C ASP A 373 -9.51 -4.38 -17.49
N TYR A 374 -10.04 -3.32 -18.10
CA TYR A 374 -9.96 -3.08 -19.53
C TYR A 374 -9.28 -1.73 -19.78
N ILE A 375 -8.08 -1.78 -20.38
CA ILE A 375 -7.26 -0.59 -20.65
C ILE A 375 -7.54 -0.14 -22.08
N THR A 376 -7.91 1.12 -22.23
CA THR A 376 -8.26 1.72 -23.52
C THR A 376 -7.39 2.93 -23.84
N VAL A 377 -7.38 3.38 -25.08
CA VAL A 377 -6.91 4.73 -25.39
C VAL A 377 -7.86 5.74 -24.72
N HIS A 378 -7.33 6.88 -24.30
CA HIS A 378 -8.06 7.88 -23.50
C HIS A 378 -9.36 8.41 -24.13
N ASP A 379 -9.47 8.40 -25.47
CA ASP A 379 -10.64 8.87 -26.22
C ASP A 379 -11.72 7.78 -26.42
N GLU A 380 -11.42 6.51 -26.07
CA GLU A 380 -12.39 5.44 -26.13
C GLU A 380 -13.34 5.48 -24.91
N LYS A 381 -14.58 5.06 -25.15
CA LYS A 381 -15.60 4.89 -24.12
C LYS A 381 -16.13 3.46 -24.17
N VAL A 382 -16.22 2.85 -23.00
CA VAL A 382 -16.83 1.51 -22.86
C VAL A 382 -18.35 1.66 -22.82
N ASP A 383 -19.03 1.07 -23.80
CA ASP A 383 -20.51 1.04 -23.86
C ASP A 383 -21.03 -0.22 -23.13
N ALA A 384 -21.36 -0.06 -21.85
CA ALA A 384 -21.86 -1.15 -21.01
C ALA A 384 -23.29 -1.62 -21.35
N THR A 385 -23.91 -1.06 -22.41
CA THR A 385 -25.20 -1.55 -22.93
C THR A 385 -25.04 -2.66 -23.97
N LYS A 386 -23.81 -2.90 -24.44
CA LYS A 386 -23.44 -3.91 -25.41
C LYS A 386 -22.50 -4.94 -24.82
N ASP A 387 -22.50 -6.11 -25.40
CA ASP A 387 -21.53 -7.16 -25.07
C ASP A 387 -20.14 -6.71 -25.42
N LEU A 388 -19.16 -6.97 -24.54
CA LEU A 388 -17.75 -6.63 -24.72
C LEU A 388 -16.92 -7.89 -24.79
N THR A 389 -16.24 -8.12 -25.92
CA THR A 389 -15.27 -9.21 -26.02
C THR A 389 -13.89 -8.69 -25.65
N ILE A 390 -13.30 -9.27 -24.61
CA ILE A 390 -11.94 -8.99 -24.11
C ILE A 390 -11.03 -10.15 -24.44
N PHE A 391 -9.70 -9.90 -24.49
CA PHE A 391 -8.71 -10.93 -24.78
C PHE A 391 -7.39 -10.66 -24.06
N ASP A 392 -6.69 -11.71 -23.67
CA ASP A 392 -5.35 -11.62 -23.10
C ASP A 392 -4.37 -11.06 -24.17
N PRO A 393 -3.74 -9.89 -23.98
CA PRO A 393 -2.90 -9.27 -25.00
C PRO A 393 -1.64 -10.09 -25.33
N MET A 394 -1.24 -11.03 -24.45
CA MET A 394 -0.13 -11.93 -24.64
C MET A 394 -0.55 -13.30 -25.22
N ALA A 395 -1.85 -13.58 -25.22
CA ALA A 395 -2.41 -14.87 -25.69
C ALA A 395 -3.78 -14.60 -26.35
N THR A 396 -3.77 -13.94 -27.49
CA THR A 396 -4.95 -13.37 -28.16
C THR A 396 -6.04 -14.37 -28.54
N TRP A 397 -5.74 -15.67 -28.50
CA TRP A 397 -6.75 -16.75 -28.63
C TRP A 397 -7.59 -16.94 -27.36
N LYS A 398 -7.13 -16.49 -26.20
CA LYS A 398 -7.91 -16.49 -24.96
C LYS A 398 -8.84 -15.30 -24.97
N ARG A 399 -10.07 -15.54 -25.33
CA ARG A 399 -11.11 -14.51 -25.43
C ARG A 399 -12.25 -14.81 -24.48
N LYS A 400 -12.88 -13.75 -23.96
CA LYS A 400 -14.09 -13.83 -23.13
C LYS A 400 -15.04 -12.72 -23.54
N THR A 401 -16.31 -13.06 -23.75
CA THR A 401 -17.36 -12.05 -23.92
C THR A 401 -18.00 -11.77 -22.57
N VAL A 402 -18.02 -10.51 -22.18
CA VAL A 402 -18.60 -10.02 -20.93
C VAL A 402 -19.99 -9.47 -21.25
N TYR A 403 -20.98 -9.99 -20.54
CA TYR A 403 -22.40 -9.63 -20.66
C TYR A 403 -22.88 -8.96 -19.37
N ASN A 404 -23.92 -8.14 -19.44
CA ASN A 404 -24.62 -7.56 -18.30
C ASN A 404 -23.68 -7.01 -17.23
N PHE A 405 -22.81 -6.09 -17.63
CA PHE A 405 -21.79 -5.50 -16.77
C PHE A 405 -21.99 -4.01 -16.58
N GLU A 406 -21.28 -3.48 -15.57
CA GLU A 406 -21.03 -2.06 -15.35
C GLU A 406 -19.55 -1.80 -15.56
N ALA A 407 -19.20 -0.69 -16.18
CA ALA A 407 -17.82 -0.24 -16.36
C ALA A 407 -17.55 1.01 -15.53
N ARG A 408 -16.56 0.95 -14.63
CA ARG A 408 -16.14 2.09 -13.82
C ARG A 408 -14.72 2.49 -14.20
N GLU A 409 -14.52 3.75 -14.57
CA GLU A 409 -13.20 4.33 -14.79
C GLU A 409 -12.45 4.41 -13.45
N LEU A 410 -11.22 3.89 -13.40
CA LEU A 410 -10.42 3.85 -12.18
C LEU A 410 -9.52 5.06 -12.02
N LEU A 411 -8.99 5.63 -13.13
CA LEU A 411 -8.16 6.81 -13.10
C LEU A 411 -9.03 8.07 -12.91
N VAL A 412 -8.84 8.74 -11.79
CA VAL A 412 -9.53 10.01 -11.50
C VAL A 412 -8.56 11.18 -11.62
N PRO A 413 -9.03 12.39 -12.02
CA PRO A 413 -8.16 13.56 -12.06
C PRO A 413 -7.77 13.99 -10.64
N ILE A 414 -6.46 14.19 -10.44
CA ILE A 414 -5.87 14.65 -9.18
C ILE A 414 -5.43 16.10 -9.29
N PHE A 415 -4.66 16.41 -10.34
CA PHE A 415 -4.29 17.76 -10.75
C PHE A 415 -4.73 18.02 -12.18
N LEU A 416 -5.25 19.22 -12.45
CA LEU A 416 -5.53 19.71 -13.78
C LEU A 416 -4.92 21.12 -13.95
N ASN A 417 -4.07 21.28 -14.95
CA ASN A 417 -3.31 22.52 -15.17
C ASN A 417 -2.61 22.99 -13.88
N GLY A 418 -1.93 22.10 -13.21
CA GLY A 418 -1.19 22.36 -11.97
C GLY A 418 -2.05 22.62 -10.72
N LYS A 419 -3.36 22.55 -10.83
CA LYS A 419 -4.28 22.78 -9.70
C LYS A 419 -4.84 21.46 -9.20
N ARG A 420 -4.78 21.24 -7.90
CA ARG A 420 -5.43 20.11 -7.25
C ARG A 420 -6.95 20.19 -7.44
N VAL A 421 -7.53 19.09 -7.89
CA VAL A 421 -8.99 18.93 -8.11
C VAL A 421 -9.56 17.72 -7.34
N TYR A 422 -8.72 17.02 -6.59
CA TYR A 422 -9.09 15.83 -5.80
C TYR A 422 -8.96 16.10 -4.31
N ASP A 423 -10.02 15.81 -3.56
CA ASP A 423 -10.02 15.84 -2.10
C ASP A 423 -9.73 14.44 -1.56
N CYS A 424 -8.66 14.30 -0.79
CA CYS A 424 -8.35 13.02 -0.14
C CYS A 424 -9.41 12.68 0.89
N PRO A 425 -10.04 11.50 0.81
CA PRO A 425 -10.98 11.06 1.84
C PRO A 425 -10.25 10.84 3.18
N PRO A 426 -10.96 10.94 4.32
CA PRO A 426 -10.42 10.52 5.61
C PRO A 426 -9.85 9.10 5.55
N LEU A 427 -8.72 8.85 6.21
CA LEU A 427 -8.02 7.57 6.13
C LEU A 427 -8.90 6.37 6.55
N SER A 428 -9.82 6.57 7.49
CA SER A 428 -10.81 5.56 7.90
C SER A 428 -11.77 5.17 6.77
N GLU A 429 -12.13 6.12 5.90
CA GLU A 429 -12.95 5.87 4.72
C GLU A 429 -12.15 5.14 3.63
N VAL A 430 -10.89 5.49 3.44
CA VAL A 430 -9.97 4.77 2.53
C VAL A 430 -9.83 3.30 2.95
N LYS A 431 -9.67 3.04 4.25
CA LYS A 431 -9.64 1.67 4.80
C LYS A 431 -10.94 0.91 4.54
N ALA A 432 -12.09 1.54 4.79
CA ALA A 432 -13.41 0.94 4.55
C ALA A 432 -13.61 0.65 3.04
N TYR A 433 -13.22 1.60 2.19
CA TYR A 433 -13.23 1.46 0.75
C TYR A 433 -12.35 0.29 0.29
N CYS A 434 -11.12 0.18 0.83
CA CYS A 434 -10.23 -0.95 0.53
C CYS A 434 -10.91 -2.30 0.83
N ALA A 435 -11.51 -2.46 2.00
CA ALA A 435 -12.22 -3.67 2.36
C ALA A 435 -13.36 -3.99 1.37
N GLN A 436 -14.17 -2.99 1.03
CA GLN A 436 -15.26 -3.14 0.06
C GLN A 436 -14.74 -3.54 -1.34
N GLN A 437 -13.66 -2.90 -1.81
CA GLN A 437 -13.10 -3.21 -3.12
C GLN A 437 -12.47 -4.60 -3.17
N VAL A 438 -11.77 -5.03 -2.13
CA VAL A 438 -11.25 -6.41 -2.02
C VAL A 438 -12.38 -7.43 -2.01
N ASP A 439 -13.52 -7.11 -1.39
CA ASP A 439 -14.70 -8.00 -1.39
C ASP A 439 -15.33 -8.14 -2.78
N THR A 440 -15.14 -7.20 -3.71
CA THR A 440 -15.58 -7.35 -5.10
C THR A 440 -14.78 -8.40 -5.87
N LEU A 441 -13.57 -8.75 -5.44
CA LEU A 441 -12.78 -9.78 -6.09
C LEU A 441 -13.31 -11.17 -5.78
N TRP A 442 -13.15 -12.08 -6.74
CA TRP A 442 -13.45 -13.50 -6.55
C TRP A 442 -12.48 -14.14 -5.57
N ASP A 443 -12.93 -15.15 -4.83
CA ASP A 443 -12.12 -15.82 -3.80
C ASP A 443 -10.87 -16.47 -4.38
N GLU A 444 -10.94 -16.94 -5.62
CA GLU A 444 -9.83 -17.51 -6.37
C GLU A 444 -8.69 -16.51 -6.59
N VAL A 445 -8.98 -15.23 -6.79
CA VAL A 445 -7.99 -14.16 -6.92
C VAL A 445 -7.36 -13.82 -5.56
N LYS A 446 -8.10 -14.03 -4.48
CA LYS A 446 -7.67 -13.73 -3.11
C LYS A 446 -6.82 -14.82 -2.45
N ARG A 447 -6.58 -15.96 -3.09
CA ARG A 447 -5.73 -17.05 -2.55
C ARG A 447 -4.32 -16.55 -2.28
N PHE A 448 -3.68 -17.08 -1.24
CA PHE A 448 -2.27 -16.76 -0.94
C PHE A 448 -1.32 -17.54 -1.85
N ASP A 449 -1.68 -18.78 -2.15
CA ASP A 449 -0.94 -19.65 -3.06
C ASP A 449 -1.79 -19.96 -4.30
N TYR A 450 -1.16 -19.94 -5.46
CA TYR A 450 -1.80 -20.20 -6.76
C TYR A 450 -3.09 -19.37 -6.95
N PRO A 451 -3.05 -18.03 -6.77
CA PRO A 451 -4.22 -17.21 -7.06
C PRO A 451 -4.57 -17.31 -8.54
N HIS A 452 -5.86 -17.25 -8.84
CA HIS A 452 -6.30 -17.10 -10.21
C HIS A 452 -5.80 -15.77 -10.78
N LYS A 453 -5.21 -15.81 -11.97
CA LYS A 453 -4.76 -14.59 -12.67
C LYS A 453 -5.98 -13.75 -13.05
N TYR A 454 -6.06 -12.54 -12.50
CA TYR A 454 -7.09 -11.59 -12.89
C TYR A 454 -6.84 -11.07 -14.31
N TYR A 455 -7.90 -10.80 -15.05
CA TYR A 455 -7.81 -10.35 -16.44
C TYR A 455 -7.55 -8.86 -16.49
N VAL A 456 -6.43 -8.46 -17.13
CA VAL A 456 -6.10 -7.07 -17.47
C VAL A 456 -5.85 -7.06 -18.98
N ASP A 457 -6.86 -6.61 -19.69
CA ASP A 457 -6.94 -6.73 -21.14
C ASP A 457 -6.89 -5.34 -21.82
N LEU A 458 -6.49 -5.31 -23.07
CA LEU A 458 -6.39 -4.06 -23.86
C LEU A 458 -7.55 -3.97 -24.84
N SER A 459 -7.96 -2.74 -25.18
CA SER A 459 -8.82 -2.50 -26.33
C SER A 459 -8.12 -2.91 -27.63
N ASP A 460 -8.90 -3.29 -28.65
CA ASP A 460 -8.36 -3.63 -29.96
C ASP A 460 -7.48 -2.47 -30.49
N LYS A 461 -7.97 -1.23 -30.40
CA LYS A 461 -7.25 -0.02 -30.82
C LYS A 461 -5.89 0.13 -30.11
N LEU A 462 -5.88 -0.03 -28.78
CA LEU A 462 -4.64 0.12 -28.00
C LEU A 462 -3.65 -1.02 -28.28
N TRP A 463 -4.16 -2.25 -28.42
CA TRP A 463 -3.34 -3.40 -28.79
C TRP A 463 -2.72 -3.23 -30.18
N GLU A 464 -3.49 -2.79 -31.20
CA GLU A 464 -3.01 -2.53 -32.55
C GLU A 464 -1.91 -1.44 -32.56
N ILE A 465 -2.08 -0.36 -31.81
CA ILE A 465 -1.04 0.68 -31.65
C ILE A 465 0.24 0.07 -31.08
N GLN A 466 0.13 -0.75 -30.03
CA GLN A 466 1.28 -1.41 -29.41
C GLN A 466 1.99 -2.33 -30.41
N GLN A 467 1.25 -3.17 -31.15
CA GLN A 467 1.83 -4.06 -32.15
C GLN A 467 2.52 -3.33 -33.28
N CYS A 468 1.90 -2.26 -33.79
CA CYS A 468 2.48 -1.41 -34.84
C CYS A 468 3.84 -0.84 -34.38
N LEU A 469 3.91 -0.29 -33.17
CA LEU A 469 5.15 0.27 -32.63
C LEU A 469 6.24 -0.80 -32.41
N LEU A 470 5.86 -1.99 -31.97
CA LEU A 470 6.81 -3.10 -31.82
C LEU A 470 7.41 -3.53 -33.16
N HIS A 471 6.62 -3.58 -34.22
CA HIS A 471 7.08 -3.92 -35.56
C HIS A 471 7.99 -2.84 -36.17
N THR A 472 7.61 -1.55 -36.01
CA THR A 472 8.37 -0.42 -36.55
C THR A 472 9.71 -0.24 -35.82
N SER A 473 9.79 -0.54 -34.54
CA SER A 473 11.02 -0.39 -33.75
C SER A 473 12.07 -1.50 -34.01
N GLN A 474 11.73 -2.51 -34.81
CA GLN A 474 12.66 -3.58 -35.21
C GLN A 474 13.32 -3.31 -36.58
N GLN A 475 12.90 -2.26 -37.28
CA GLN A 475 13.52 -1.76 -38.52
C GLN A 475 14.53 -0.64 -38.20
#